data_4e32d38e9f38da9c52d2026070dc4810
#
_entry.id   4e32d38e9f38da9c52d2026070dc4810
#
_cell.length_a   1.000
_cell.length_b   1.000
_cell.length_c   1.000
_cell.angle_alpha   90.00
_cell.angle_beta   90.00
_cell.angle_gamma   90.00
#
_symmetry.space_group_name_H-M   'P 1'
#
loop_
_entity.id
_entity.type
_entity.pdbx_description
1 polymer ?
#
loop_
_entity_poly.entity_id
_entity_poly.type
_entity_poly.pdbx_seq_one_letter_code
_entity_poly.pdbx_strand_id
1 'polypeptide(L)'
;IQVIGATTFTEYRKHIEKDAALERRFQPVTVAEPSIDDSVKILEGIAHYYEECHKVRIPKEMCREAVVLSERYITDRYLPDKAIDLIDEACSDVNLKDKTLARIDAAQKEIDDLNKERELLLADTENEHYERLAVIRTTIMQLTDELNALKAQTPTLTRENLARVIELWTKIPASTITEDEFD
;
A
#
# COMPACT_ATOMS: atom_id res chain seq x y z
N ILE A 1 -35.80 4.46 13.43
CA ILE A 1 -34.35 4.28 13.28
C ILE A 1 -34.11 3.72 11.89
N GLN A 2 -33.25 4.38 11.11
CA GLN A 2 -32.79 3.86 9.82
C GLN A 2 -31.52 3.02 10.07
N VAL A 3 -31.48 1.82 9.52
CA VAL A 3 -30.36 0.87 9.67
C VAL A 3 -29.91 0.45 8.28
N ILE A 4 -28.61 0.49 8.03
CA ILE A 4 -27.96 -0.07 6.84
C ILE A 4 -27.07 -1.21 7.31
N GLY A 5 -27.29 -2.41 6.75
CA GLY A 5 -26.47 -3.59 7.00
C GLY A 5 -25.75 -4.02 5.73
N ALA A 6 -24.50 -4.48 5.85
CA ALA A 6 -23.76 -5.12 4.77
C ALA A 6 -23.57 -6.60 5.08
N THR A 7 -23.79 -7.47 4.09
CA THR A 7 -23.65 -8.91 4.22
C THR A 7 -23.35 -9.55 2.86
N THR A 8 -22.96 -10.82 2.85
CA THR A 8 -22.80 -11.60 1.62
C THR A 8 -24.14 -12.19 1.15
N PHE A 9 -24.22 -12.54 -0.14
CA PHE A 9 -25.41 -13.23 -0.67
C PHE A 9 -25.74 -14.53 0.08
N THR A 10 -24.72 -15.26 0.46
CA THR A 10 -24.89 -16.54 1.18
C THR A 10 -25.50 -16.33 2.57
N GLU A 11 -24.99 -15.34 3.31
CA GLU A 11 -25.49 -15.02 4.64
C GLU A 11 -26.89 -14.36 4.58
N TYR A 12 -27.12 -13.48 3.60
CA TYR A 12 -28.44 -12.90 3.37
C TYR A 12 -29.50 -13.98 3.18
N ARG A 13 -29.27 -14.92 2.27
CA ARG A 13 -30.17 -16.07 2.04
C ARG A 13 -30.35 -16.93 3.27
N LYS A 14 -29.31 -17.13 4.05
CA LYS A 14 -29.35 -17.99 5.23
C LYS A 14 -30.10 -17.37 6.40
N HIS A 15 -29.95 -16.07 6.63
CA HIS A 15 -30.36 -15.40 7.86
C HIS A 15 -31.45 -14.34 7.68
N ILE A 16 -31.54 -13.68 6.53
CA ILE A 16 -32.49 -12.59 6.29
C ILE A 16 -33.69 -13.07 5.46
N GLU A 17 -33.45 -13.69 4.31
CA GLU A 17 -34.49 -14.15 3.39
C GLU A 17 -35.42 -15.19 4.02
N LYS A 18 -34.93 -15.97 4.98
CA LYS A 18 -35.74 -16.97 5.71
C LYS A 18 -36.56 -16.40 6.87
N ASP A 19 -36.27 -15.19 7.30
CA ASP A 19 -36.99 -14.51 8.37
C ASP A 19 -37.94 -13.47 7.80
N ALA A 20 -39.22 -13.83 7.71
CA ALA A 20 -40.26 -12.96 7.15
C ALA A 20 -40.41 -11.61 7.86
N ALA A 21 -39.95 -11.49 9.12
CA ALA A 21 -39.97 -10.23 9.85
C ALA A 21 -38.82 -9.31 9.42
N LEU A 22 -37.65 -9.86 9.12
CA LEU A 22 -36.51 -9.13 8.62
C LEU A 22 -36.66 -8.80 7.13
N GLU A 23 -37.09 -9.75 6.31
CA GLU A 23 -37.33 -9.57 4.88
C GLU A 23 -38.20 -8.35 4.56
N ARG A 24 -39.30 -8.17 5.34
CA ARG A 24 -40.20 -7.03 5.17
C ARG A 24 -39.65 -5.68 5.62
N ARG A 25 -38.57 -5.68 6.42
CA ARG A 25 -37.98 -4.46 7.00
C ARG A 25 -36.74 -3.99 6.29
N PHE A 26 -36.09 -4.85 5.50
CA PHE A 26 -34.90 -4.55 4.76
C PHE A 26 -35.11 -4.72 3.27
N GLN A 27 -34.80 -3.68 2.52
CA GLN A 27 -34.77 -3.74 1.07
C GLN A 27 -33.37 -4.11 0.61
N PRO A 28 -33.19 -5.24 -0.10
CA PRO A 28 -31.86 -5.63 -0.58
C PRO A 28 -31.39 -4.69 -1.69
N VAL A 29 -30.16 -4.25 -1.57
CA VAL A 29 -29.43 -3.51 -2.59
C VAL A 29 -28.24 -4.36 -3.02
N THR A 30 -28.32 -4.91 -4.23
CA THR A 30 -27.25 -5.73 -4.78
C THR A 30 -26.09 -4.85 -5.24
N VAL A 31 -24.91 -5.09 -4.69
CA VAL A 31 -23.66 -4.50 -5.15
C VAL A 31 -22.96 -5.53 -6.03
N ALA A 32 -22.93 -5.28 -7.34
CA ALA A 32 -22.25 -6.14 -8.30
C ALA A 32 -20.73 -5.91 -8.28
N GLU A 33 -19.98 -6.92 -8.73
CA GLU A 33 -18.55 -6.79 -8.98
C GLU A 33 -18.30 -5.68 -10.03
N PRO A 34 -17.36 -4.75 -9.79
CA PRO A 34 -17.05 -3.71 -10.75
C PRO A 34 -16.41 -4.27 -12.01
N SER A 35 -16.55 -3.55 -13.12
CA SER A 35 -15.85 -3.88 -14.36
C SER A 35 -14.32 -3.70 -14.19
N ILE A 36 -13.54 -4.27 -15.12
CA ILE A 36 -12.08 -4.07 -15.17
C ILE A 36 -11.75 -2.58 -15.18
N ASP A 37 -12.39 -1.79 -16.06
CA ASP A 37 -12.11 -0.36 -16.18
C ASP A 37 -12.50 0.44 -14.92
N ASP A 38 -13.57 0.07 -14.24
CA ASP A 38 -13.95 0.71 -12.98
C ASP A 38 -13.01 0.30 -11.84
N SER A 39 -12.56 -0.96 -11.81
CA SER A 39 -11.56 -1.44 -10.87
C SER A 39 -10.21 -0.71 -11.04
N VAL A 40 -9.80 -0.44 -12.28
CA VAL A 40 -8.60 0.37 -12.56
C VAL A 40 -8.73 1.78 -11.98
N LYS A 41 -9.90 2.44 -12.18
CA LYS A 41 -10.14 3.78 -11.60
C LYS A 41 -10.11 3.75 -10.07
N ILE A 42 -10.66 2.71 -9.46
CA ILE A 42 -10.62 2.51 -8.00
C ILE A 42 -9.18 2.40 -7.54
N LEU A 43 -8.37 1.53 -8.18
CA LEU A 43 -6.97 1.36 -7.82
C LEU A 43 -6.15 2.64 -8.00
N GLU A 44 -6.32 3.35 -9.12
CA GLU A 44 -5.66 4.64 -9.33
C GLU A 44 -6.01 5.67 -8.25
N GLY A 45 -7.27 5.65 -7.77
CA GLY A 45 -7.73 6.54 -6.71
C GLY A 45 -7.11 6.27 -5.34
N ILE A 46 -6.77 5.01 -5.05
CA ILE A 46 -6.23 4.60 -3.76
C ILE A 46 -4.71 4.33 -3.78
N ALA A 47 -4.08 4.26 -4.95
CA ALA A 47 -2.66 3.92 -5.10
C ALA A 47 -1.75 4.77 -4.22
N HIS A 48 -2.03 6.07 -4.07
CA HIS A 48 -1.23 6.98 -3.26
C HIS A 48 -1.14 6.56 -1.78
N TYR A 49 -2.17 5.93 -1.20
CA TYR A 49 -2.10 5.42 0.18
C TYR A 49 -1.09 4.27 0.30
N TYR A 50 -1.03 3.39 -0.70
CA TYR A 50 -0.06 2.29 -0.74
C TYR A 50 1.34 2.79 -1.02
N GLU A 51 1.51 3.80 -1.89
CA GLU A 51 2.78 4.48 -2.12
C GLU A 51 3.34 5.10 -0.83
N GLU A 52 2.48 5.77 -0.05
CA GLU A 52 2.87 6.36 1.23
C GLU A 52 3.21 5.31 2.29
N CYS A 53 2.43 4.21 2.34
CA CYS A 53 2.62 3.14 3.30
C CYS A 53 3.92 2.35 3.04
N HIS A 54 4.09 1.89 1.79
CA HIS A 54 5.20 1.00 1.42
C HIS A 54 6.44 1.74 0.93
N LYS A 55 6.37 3.06 0.70
CA LYS A 55 7.47 3.85 0.12
C LYS A 55 7.90 3.34 -1.26
N VAL A 56 6.95 2.83 -2.04
CA VAL A 56 7.13 2.29 -3.40
C VAL A 56 6.27 3.10 -4.34
N ARG A 57 6.80 3.51 -5.49
CA ARG A 57 6.05 4.23 -6.51
C ARG A 57 5.19 3.26 -7.31
N ILE A 58 3.91 3.58 -7.50
CA ILE A 58 2.94 2.77 -8.25
C ILE A 58 2.51 3.52 -9.52
N PRO A 59 3.10 3.24 -10.69
CA PRO A 59 2.67 3.83 -11.95
C PRO A 59 1.22 3.44 -12.28
N LYS A 60 0.49 4.30 -12.99
CA LYS A 60 -0.88 4.01 -13.42
C LYS A 60 -1.01 2.75 -14.26
N GLU A 61 0.00 2.49 -15.08
CA GLU A 61 0.09 1.26 -15.87
C GLU A 61 0.07 0.02 -14.97
N MET A 62 0.71 0.08 -13.80
CA MET A 62 0.72 -1.03 -12.85
C MET A 62 -0.63 -1.25 -12.16
N CYS A 63 -1.43 -0.20 -11.97
CA CYS A 63 -2.81 -0.35 -11.51
C CYS A 63 -3.64 -1.16 -12.52
N ARG A 64 -3.50 -0.85 -13.82
CA ARG A 64 -4.17 -1.60 -14.90
C ARG A 64 -3.68 -3.04 -14.97
N GLU A 65 -2.36 -3.23 -14.95
CA GLU A 65 -1.74 -4.57 -14.94
C GLU A 65 -2.21 -5.42 -13.76
N ALA A 66 -2.26 -4.85 -12.56
CA ALA A 66 -2.72 -5.56 -11.38
C ALA A 66 -4.17 -6.04 -11.52
N VAL A 67 -5.07 -5.23 -12.09
CA VAL A 67 -6.45 -5.62 -12.35
C VAL A 67 -6.52 -6.74 -13.39
N VAL A 68 -5.84 -6.59 -14.53
CA VAL A 68 -5.87 -7.56 -15.63
C VAL A 68 -5.26 -8.90 -15.20
N LEU A 69 -4.09 -8.86 -14.56
CA LEU A 69 -3.41 -10.07 -14.10
C LEU A 69 -4.20 -10.77 -12.98
N SER A 70 -4.76 -10.01 -12.04
CA SER A 70 -5.59 -10.60 -10.99
C SER A 70 -6.86 -11.25 -11.54
N GLU A 71 -7.50 -10.64 -12.54
CA GLU A 71 -8.69 -11.20 -13.19
C GLU A 71 -8.36 -12.50 -13.92
N ARG A 72 -7.20 -12.55 -14.59
CA ARG A 72 -6.79 -13.70 -15.39
C ARG A 72 -6.31 -14.89 -14.54
N TYR A 73 -5.57 -14.63 -13.48
CA TYR A 73 -4.87 -15.68 -12.74
C TYR A 73 -5.44 -15.97 -11.33
N ILE A 74 -6.23 -15.05 -10.75
CA ILE A 74 -6.81 -15.21 -9.42
C ILE A 74 -8.32 -15.40 -9.56
N THR A 75 -8.78 -16.65 -9.47
CA THR A 75 -10.16 -17.02 -9.76
C THR A 75 -11.02 -17.21 -8.50
N ASP A 76 -10.43 -17.24 -7.32
CA ASP A 76 -11.08 -17.49 -6.04
C ASP A 76 -11.52 -16.22 -5.28
N ARG A 77 -11.24 -15.05 -5.85
CA ARG A 77 -11.56 -13.73 -5.28
C ARG A 77 -12.16 -12.81 -6.34
N TYR A 78 -12.78 -11.72 -5.89
CA TYR A 78 -13.47 -10.75 -6.73
C TYR A 78 -12.71 -9.44 -6.86
N LEU A 79 -12.97 -8.71 -7.95
CA LEU A 79 -12.53 -7.32 -8.13
C LEU A 79 -13.37 -6.39 -7.22
N PRO A 80 -12.81 -5.28 -6.69
CA PRO A 80 -11.42 -4.84 -6.87
C PRO A 80 -10.44 -5.49 -5.88
N ASP A 81 -10.91 -6.21 -4.86
CA ASP A 81 -10.13 -6.66 -3.71
C ASP A 81 -8.90 -7.48 -4.12
N LYS A 82 -9.06 -8.44 -5.06
CA LYS A 82 -7.93 -9.26 -5.52
C LYS A 82 -6.81 -8.45 -6.18
N ALA A 83 -7.13 -7.34 -6.83
CA ALA A 83 -6.14 -6.47 -7.44
C ALA A 83 -5.50 -5.53 -6.40
N ILE A 84 -6.26 -5.10 -5.40
CA ILE A 84 -5.77 -4.32 -4.25
C ILE A 84 -4.78 -5.17 -3.45
N ASP A 85 -5.17 -6.39 -3.08
CA ASP A 85 -4.30 -7.34 -2.35
C ASP A 85 -3.00 -7.62 -3.12
N LEU A 86 -3.10 -7.75 -4.46
CA LEU A 86 -1.94 -7.98 -5.32
C LEU A 86 -0.95 -6.80 -5.28
N ILE A 87 -1.44 -5.56 -5.34
CA ILE A 87 -0.59 -4.36 -5.24
C ILE A 87 0.02 -4.26 -3.84
N ASP A 88 -0.77 -4.47 -2.79
CA ASP A 88 -0.30 -4.39 -1.41
C ASP A 88 0.84 -5.38 -1.13
N GLU A 89 0.66 -6.63 -1.49
CA GLU A 89 1.67 -7.68 -1.32
C GLU A 89 2.91 -7.43 -2.19
N ALA A 90 2.72 -7.00 -3.45
CA ALA A 90 3.85 -6.71 -4.34
C ALA A 90 4.67 -5.50 -3.85
N CYS A 91 4.04 -4.45 -3.36
CA CYS A 91 4.72 -3.31 -2.75
C CYS A 91 5.43 -3.70 -1.45
N SER A 92 4.83 -4.56 -0.64
CA SER A 92 5.44 -5.11 0.57
C SER A 92 6.70 -5.92 0.25
N ASP A 93 6.66 -6.80 -0.77
CA ASP A 93 7.82 -7.58 -1.23
C ASP A 93 8.96 -6.69 -1.74
N VAL A 94 8.64 -5.62 -2.48
CA VAL A 94 9.62 -4.63 -2.94
C VAL A 94 10.24 -3.89 -1.76
N ASN A 95 9.42 -3.43 -0.81
CA ASN A 95 9.90 -2.73 0.39
C ASN A 95 10.84 -3.59 1.21
N LEU A 96 10.47 -4.85 1.50
CA LEU A 96 11.29 -5.77 2.28
C LEU A 96 12.64 -6.10 1.64
N LYS A 97 12.74 -6.05 0.33
CA LYS A 97 13.98 -6.33 -0.42
C LYS A 97 14.87 -5.10 -0.60
N ASP A 98 14.29 -3.91 -0.46
CA ASP A 98 15.03 -2.66 -0.67
C ASP A 98 15.71 -2.19 0.62
N LYS A 99 17.04 -2.33 0.67
CA LYS A 99 17.85 -1.85 1.78
C LYS A 99 17.86 -0.33 1.92
N THR A 100 17.53 0.38 0.84
CA THR A 100 17.47 1.86 0.82
C THR A 100 16.34 2.36 1.69
N LEU A 101 15.20 1.67 1.68
CA LEU A 101 14.04 2.03 2.49
C LEU A 101 14.31 1.89 3.99
N ALA A 102 14.98 0.81 4.40
CA ALA A 102 15.40 0.65 5.79
C ALA A 102 16.35 1.77 6.24
N ARG A 103 17.23 2.28 5.34
CA ARG A 103 18.11 3.41 5.64
C ARG A 103 17.34 4.73 5.73
N ILE A 104 16.31 4.93 4.88
CA ILE A 104 15.44 6.10 4.95
C ILE A 104 14.75 6.19 6.32
N ASP A 105 14.16 5.09 6.78
CA ASP A 105 13.49 5.05 8.10
C ASP A 105 14.46 5.28 9.24
N ALA A 106 15.67 4.70 9.17
CA ALA A 106 16.72 4.91 10.17
C ALA A 106 17.18 6.37 10.20
N ALA A 107 17.43 6.99 9.05
CA ALA A 107 17.86 8.39 8.95
C ALA A 107 16.76 9.34 9.46
N GLN A 108 15.50 9.10 9.14
CA GLN A 108 14.39 9.91 9.63
C GLN A 108 14.29 9.85 11.16
N LYS A 109 14.37 8.65 11.73
CA LYS A 109 14.36 8.46 13.19
C LYS A 109 15.52 9.17 13.87
N GLU A 110 16.71 9.10 13.30
CA GLU A 110 17.91 9.77 13.82
C GLU A 110 17.74 11.30 13.80
N ILE A 111 17.16 11.87 12.74
CA ILE A 111 16.81 13.30 12.66
C ILE A 111 15.82 13.69 13.74
N ASP A 112 14.78 12.88 13.97
CA ASP A 112 13.74 13.14 14.96
C ASP A 112 14.31 13.11 16.38
N ASP A 113 15.20 12.16 16.67
CA ASP A 113 15.85 12.05 17.99
C ASP A 113 16.86 13.22 18.21
N LEU A 114 17.62 13.62 17.19
CA LEU A 114 18.48 14.80 17.26
C LEU A 114 17.70 16.11 17.45
N ASN A 115 16.53 16.23 16.83
CA ASN A 115 15.66 17.40 17.03
C ASN A 115 15.14 17.47 18.48
N LYS A 116 14.75 16.33 19.08
CA LYS A 116 14.36 16.28 20.50
C LYS A 116 15.52 16.67 21.42
N GLU A 117 16.72 16.13 21.16
CA GLU A 117 17.92 16.50 21.90
C GLU A 117 18.19 18.00 21.80
N ARG A 118 18.09 18.56 20.59
CA ARG A 118 18.27 20.00 20.35
C ARG A 118 17.27 20.83 21.16
N GLU A 119 16.00 20.45 21.22
CA GLU A 119 14.97 21.15 21.98
C GLU A 119 15.29 21.12 23.49
N LEU A 120 15.74 19.99 24.02
CA LEU A 120 16.13 19.86 25.42
C LEU A 120 17.34 20.74 25.77
N LEU A 121 18.36 20.77 24.90
CA LEU A 121 19.54 21.60 25.10
C LEU A 121 19.24 23.10 25.00
N LEU A 122 18.29 23.50 24.16
CA LEU A 122 17.83 24.89 24.05
C LEU A 122 16.99 25.33 25.26
N ALA A 123 16.31 24.40 25.92
CA ALA A 123 15.53 24.66 27.14
C ALA A 123 16.40 24.75 28.40
N ASP A 124 17.63 24.21 28.37
CA ASP A 124 18.60 24.31 29.47
C ASP A 124 19.31 25.69 29.41
N THR A 125 18.81 26.62 30.22
CA THR A 125 19.34 28.00 30.28
C THR A 125 20.53 28.16 31.26
N GLU A 126 20.86 27.11 32.01
CA GLU A 126 21.91 27.18 33.03
C GLU A 126 23.30 26.80 32.44
N ASN A 127 23.34 26.06 31.32
CA ASN A 127 24.56 25.59 30.69
C ASN A 127 24.65 26.04 29.22
N GLU A 128 25.87 26.38 28.78
CA GLU A 128 26.15 26.73 27.39
C GLU A 128 26.46 25.44 26.59
N HIS A 129 25.56 25.06 25.69
CA HIS A 129 25.67 23.84 24.86
C HIS A 129 26.03 24.13 23.40
N TYR A 130 26.75 25.25 23.12
CA TYR A 130 26.98 25.73 21.76
C TYR A 130 27.70 24.71 20.86
N GLU A 131 28.70 24.01 21.38
CA GLU A 131 29.44 23.00 20.59
C GLU A 131 28.54 21.83 20.22
N ARG A 132 27.72 21.32 21.16
CA ARG A 132 26.84 20.20 20.90
C ARG A 132 25.72 20.61 19.93
N LEU A 133 25.16 21.79 20.08
CA LEU A 133 24.14 22.34 19.15
C LEU A 133 24.69 22.53 17.74
N ALA A 134 25.94 22.96 17.58
CA ALA A 134 26.60 23.07 16.28
C ALA A 134 26.78 21.70 15.61
N VAL A 135 27.21 20.68 16.38
CA VAL A 135 27.30 19.29 15.89
C VAL A 135 25.95 18.76 15.47
N ILE A 136 24.92 18.89 16.32
CA ILE A 136 23.55 18.44 15.99
C ILE A 136 23.05 19.08 14.70
N ARG A 137 23.24 20.39 14.54
CA ARG A 137 22.82 21.11 13.32
C ARG A 137 23.50 20.56 12.07
N THR A 138 24.82 20.33 12.14
CA THR A 138 25.59 19.80 11.01
C THR A 138 25.15 18.38 10.66
N THR A 139 24.93 17.53 11.68
CA THR A 139 24.49 16.15 11.48
C THR A 139 23.08 16.09 10.88
N ILE A 140 22.14 16.91 11.36
CA ILE A 140 20.78 16.99 10.80
C ILE A 140 20.84 17.42 9.33
N MET A 141 21.71 18.39 8.98
CA MET A 141 21.86 18.83 7.59
C MET A 141 22.37 17.69 6.70
N GLN A 142 23.41 16.99 7.12
CA GLN A 142 23.97 15.84 6.39
C GLN A 142 22.96 14.71 6.22
N LEU A 143 22.25 14.35 7.30
CA LEU A 143 21.20 13.32 7.24
C LEU A 143 20.02 13.74 6.35
N THR A 144 19.67 15.02 6.33
CA THR A 144 18.61 15.56 5.46
C THR A 144 19.02 15.45 3.98
N ASP A 145 20.27 15.78 3.66
CA ASP A 145 20.80 15.66 2.30
C ASP A 145 20.85 14.20 1.85
N GLU A 146 21.32 13.29 2.72
CA GLU A 146 21.32 11.85 2.49
C GLU A 146 19.88 11.35 2.26
N LEU A 147 18.94 11.73 3.10
CA LEU A 147 17.53 11.34 3.02
C LEU A 147 16.88 11.81 1.71
N ASN A 148 17.18 13.02 1.26
CA ASN A 148 16.70 13.54 -0.01
C ASN A 148 17.27 12.74 -1.20
N ALA A 149 18.56 12.40 -1.16
CA ALA A 149 19.21 11.59 -2.18
C ALA A 149 18.61 10.16 -2.23
N LEU A 150 18.35 9.56 -1.08
CA LEU A 150 17.72 8.23 -0.98
C LEU A 150 16.25 8.24 -1.45
N LYS A 151 15.49 9.26 -1.08
CA LYS A 151 14.10 9.43 -1.54
C LYS A 151 13.98 9.61 -3.06
N ALA A 152 15.00 10.19 -3.69
CA ALA A 152 15.07 10.29 -5.15
C ALA A 152 15.23 8.91 -5.84
N GLN A 153 15.64 7.88 -5.12
CA GLN A 153 15.83 6.51 -5.59
C GLN A 153 14.66 5.58 -5.18
N THR A 154 13.49 6.15 -4.84
CA THR A 154 12.30 5.37 -4.46
C THR A 154 12.05 4.25 -5.48
N PRO A 155 11.97 2.97 -5.05
CA PRO A 155 11.70 1.87 -5.95
C PRO A 155 10.34 2.01 -6.61
N THR A 156 10.23 1.52 -7.84
CA THR A 156 9.01 1.57 -8.62
C THR A 156 8.48 0.16 -8.79
N LEU A 157 7.18 -0.03 -8.58
CA LEU A 157 6.50 -1.30 -8.80
C LEU A 157 6.58 -1.67 -10.28
N THR A 158 6.92 -2.91 -10.56
CA THR A 158 7.05 -3.45 -11.92
C THR A 158 6.12 -4.65 -12.14
N ARG A 159 5.90 -5.02 -13.40
CA ARG A 159 5.12 -6.21 -13.77
C ARG A 159 5.71 -7.49 -13.17
N GLU A 160 7.05 -7.60 -13.14
CA GLU A 160 7.73 -8.76 -12.55
C GLU A 160 7.44 -8.90 -11.04
N ASN A 161 7.25 -7.78 -10.33
CA ASN A 161 6.86 -7.82 -8.93
C ASN A 161 5.45 -8.41 -8.78
N LEU A 162 4.49 -7.97 -9.60
CA LEU A 162 3.12 -8.52 -9.62
C LEU A 162 3.12 -10.01 -9.98
N ALA A 163 3.85 -10.38 -11.04
CA ALA A 163 3.94 -11.78 -11.50
C ALA A 163 4.52 -12.69 -10.42
N ARG A 164 5.51 -12.25 -9.67
CA ARG A 164 6.10 -13.00 -8.56
C ARG A 164 5.09 -13.29 -7.44
N VAL A 165 4.25 -12.33 -7.09
CA VAL A 165 3.20 -12.53 -6.08
C VAL A 165 2.16 -13.52 -6.60
N ILE A 166 1.75 -13.40 -7.85
CA ILE A 166 0.81 -14.36 -8.48
C ILE A 166 1.42 -15.77 -8.47
N GLU A 167 2.71 -15.92 -8.79
CA GLU A 167 3.41 -17.21 -8.70
C GLU A 167 3.36 -17.80 -7.28
N LEU A 168 3.55 -16.97 -6.26
CA LEU A 168 3.44 -17.41 -4.86
C LEU A 168 2.04 -17.93 -4.53
N TRP A 169 1.01 -17.27 -5.02
CA TRP A 169 -0.38 -17.64 -4.72
C TRP A 169 -0.91 -18.78 -5.57
N THR A 170 -0.61 -18.78 -6.87
CA THR A 170 -1.21 -19.71 -7.83
C THR A 170 -0.29 -20.86 -8.23
N LYS A 171 1.02 -20.75 -7.94
CA LYS A 171 2.09 -21.64 -8.40
C LYS A 171 2.31 -21.64 -9.92
N ILE A 172 1.75 -20.67 -10.64
CA ILE A 172 2.02 -20.45 -12.06
C ILE A 172 3.35 -19.69 -12.17
N PRO A 173 4.35 -20.15 -12.96
CA PRO A 173 5.64 -19.49 -13.06
C PRO A 173 5.52 -18.03 -13.50
N ALA A 174 6.27 -17.12 -12.86
CA ALA A 174 6.27 -15.69 -13.19
C ALA A 174 6.71 -15.44 -14.65
N SER A 175 7.58 -16.28 -15.20
CA SER A 175 7.98 -16.20 -16.63
C SER A 175 6.80 -16.34 -17.58
N THR A 176 5.89 -17.27 -17.32
CA THR A 176 4.68 -17.45 -18.12
C THR A 176 3.76 -16.22 -18.02
N ILE A 177 3.65 -15.62 -16.83
CA ILE A 177 2.80 -14.44 -16.59
C ILE A 177 3.36 -13.21 -17.30
N THR A 178 4.69 -13.08 -17.38
CA THR A 178 5.35 -11.96 -18.04
C THR A 178 5.41 -12.11 -19.56
N GLU A 179 5.48 -13.34 -20.09
CA GLU A 179 5.53 -13.64 -21.52
C GLU A 179 4.17 -13.55 -22.22
N ASP A 180 3.07 -13.67 -21.48
CA ASP A 180 1.69 -13.59 -22.01
C ASP A 180 1.28 -12.17 -22.47
N GLU A 181 2.17 -11.46 -23.13
CA GLU A 181 1.95 -10.06 -23.53
C GLU A 181 1.28 -9.86 -24.89
N PHE A 182 1.18 -10.90 -25.72
CA PHE A 182 0.75 -10.71 -27.12
C PHE A 182 -0.18 -11.83 -27.61
N ASP A 183 -1.50 -11.66 -27.39
CA ASP A 183 -2.52 -11.96 -28.41
C ASP A 183 -3.76 -11.11 -28.20
#